data_cbfbd6271e16e6c254fab85cd5268fd6
#
_entry.id   cbfbd6271e16e6c254fab85cd5268fd6
#
_cell.length_a   1.000
_cell.length_b   1.000
_cell.length_c   1.000
_cell.angle_alpha   90.00
_cell.angle_beta   90.00
_cell.angle_gamma   90.00
#
_symmetry.space_group_name_H-M   'P 1'
#
loop_
_entity.id
_entity.type
_entity.pdbx_description
1 polymer ?
#
loop_
_entity_poly.entity_id
_entity_poly.type
_entity_poly.pdbx_seq_one_letter_code
_entity_poly.pdbx_strand_id
1 'polypeptide(L)'
;MDLKNIRETYKFNSLDEQEISGNPFTQFTEWLETYRKLEVKDSNAMAIATVDANGIPQNRIVLLKEIRPEGLVFFTNYESDKGEQLQLNPNISALFFWREQERQVRITGKVRKIEKEESMDXFRTRPHLSKIGAAASDQSKFIQSRAALEDKFNAFNEQYPEGSDVPMPSAWGGYIITPEVFEFWQGREGRLHDRLLFSKDKKSWKISRIQP
;
A
#
# COMPACT_ATOMS: atom_id res chain seq x y z
N MET A 1 27.90 -7.45 -13.11
CA MET A 1 27.01 -8.56 -12.67
C MET A 1 26.04 -8.89 -13.79
N ASP A 2 25.92 -10.18 -14.19
CA ASP A 2 25.03 -10.62 -15.27
C ASP A 2 23.90 -11.45 -14.68
N LEU A 3 22.65 -11.04 -14.92
CA LEU A 3 21.44 -11.66 -14.36
C LEU A 3 20.62 -12.41 -15.43
N LYS A 4 21.14 -12.52 -16.67
CA LYS A 4 20.40 -13.07 -17.81
C LYS A 4 19.90 -14.49 -17.60
N ASN A 5 20.60 -15.28 -16.79
CA ASN A 5 20.30 -16.70 -16.57
C ASN A 5 19.44 -16.96 -15.34
N ILE A 6 19.02 -15.91 -14.61
CA ILE A 6 18.09 -16.05 -13.48
C ILE A 6 16.67 -16.16 -14.04
N ARG A 7 16.16 -17.39 -14.09
CA ARG A 7 14.82 -17.69 -14.65
C ARG A 7 14.10 -18.67 -13.74
N GLU A 8 12.81 -18.46 -13.57
CA GLU A 8 11.93 -19.35 -12.82
C GLU A 8 10.75 -19.75 -13.67
N THR A 9 10.25 -20.97 -13.48
CA THR A 9 9.05 -21.47 -14.15
C THR A 9 7.87 -21.36 -13.20
N TYR A 10 6.85 -20.66 -13.62
CA TYR A 10 5.64 -20.43 -12.83
C TYR A 10 4.63 -21.55 -13.07
N LYS A 11 4.16 -22.19 -12.00
CA LYS A 11 3.26 -23.35 -12.07
C LYS A 11 2.18 -23.34 -10.98
N PHE A 12 2.08 -22.28 -10.19
CA PHE A 12 1.26 -22.30 -8.98
C PHE A 12 -0.23 -22.49 -9.29
N ASN A 13 -0.79 -21.72 -10.22
CA ASN A 13 -2.24 -21.73 -10.44
C ASN A 13 -2.59 -21.13 -11.80
N SER A 14 -3.89 -21.02 -12.07
CA SER A 14 -4.44 -20.35 -13.26
C SER A 14 -5.46 -19.30 -12.80
N LEU A 15 -5.88 -18.46 -13.73
CA LEU A 15 -6.88 -17.42 -13.49
C LEU A 15 -7.81 -17.38 -14.71
N ASP A 16 -9.10 -17.63 -14.48
CA ASP A 16 -10.11 -17.74 -15.52
C ASP A 16 -11.27 -16.80 -15.25
N GLU A 17 -11.81 -16.19 -16.30
CA GLU A 17 -12.93 -15.24 -16.21
C GLU A 17 -14.19 -15.85 -15.65
N GLN A 18 -14.37 -17.16 -15.80
CA GLN A 18 -15.57 -17.84 -15.31
C GLN A 18 -15.47 -18.21 -13.82
N GLU A 19 -14.25 -18.27 -13.30
CA GLU A 19 -13.99 -18.67 -11.90
C GLU A 19 -13.72 -17.48 -10.98
N ILE A 20 -13.31 -16.34 -11.54
CA ILE A 20 -12.97 -15.16 -10.75
C ILE A 20 -14.24 -14.51 -10.20
N SER A 21 -14.16 -13.94 -8.99
CA SER A 21 -15.25 -13.15 -8.44
C SER A 21 -15.57 -11.97 -9.37
N GLY A 22 -16.84 -11.68 -9.58
CA GLY A 22 -17.25 -10.49 -10.34
C GLY A 22 -16.96 -9.17 -9.62
N ASN A 23 -16.60 -9.24 -8.35
CA ASN A 23 -16.26 -8.07 -7.52
C ASN A 23 -14.76 -8.09 -7.22
N PRO A 24 -13.97 -7.09 -7.70
CA PRO A 24 -12.53 -7.13 -7.50
C PRO A 24 -12.10 -6.97 -6.03
N PHE A 25 -12.92 -6.35 -5.17
CA PHE A 25 -12.62 -6.29 -3.74
C PHE A 25 -12.72 -7.67 -3.10
N THR A 26 -13.72 -8.45 -3.48
CA THR A 26 -13.87 -9.84 -3.02
C THR A 26 -12.66 -10.66 -3.49
N GLN A 27 -12.34 -10.59 -4.78
CA GLN A 27 -11.19 -11.32 -5.35
C GLN A 27 -9.87 -10.93 -4.68
N PHE A 28 -9.67 -9.63 -4.46
CA PHE A 28 -8.47 -9.11 -3.79
C PHE A 28 -8.38 -9.65 -2.36
N THR A 29 -9.49 -9.59 -1.62
CA THR A 29 -9.53 -10.04 -0.23
C THR A 29 -9.22 -11.55 -0.13
N GLU A 30 -9.82 -12.36 -1.00
CA GLU A 30 -9.57 -13.80 -1.04
C GLU A 30 -8.09 -14.12 -1.29
N TRP A 31 -7.48 -13.42 -2.27
CA TRP A 31 -6.06 -13.61 -2.59
C TRP A 31 -5.16 -13.19 -1.43
N LEU A 32 -5.46 -12.04 -0.80
CA LEU A 32 -4.69 -11.55 0.35
C LEU A 32 -4.81 -12.51 1.53
N GLU A 33 -6.02 -12.99 1.84
CA GLU A 33 -6.23 -13.95 2.95
C GLU A 33 -5.48 -15.25 2.70
N THR A 34 -5.50 -15.75 1.46
CA THR A 34 -4.76 -16.95 1.08
C THR A 34 -3.25 -16.73 1.27
N TYR A 35 -2.75 -15.56 0.88
CA TYR A 35 -1.33 -15.22 1.06
C TYR A 35 -0.96 -15.09 2.53
N ARG A 36 -1.83 -14.47 3.34
CA ARG A 36 -1.59 -14.30 4.77
C ARG A 36 -1.47 -15.63 5.53
N LYS A 37 -2.16 -16.67 5.05
CA LYS A 37 -2.05 -18.03 5.64
C LYS A 37 -0.65 -18.63 5.51
N LEU A 38 0.19 -18.10 4.61
CA LEU A 38 1.59 -18.53 4.48
C LEU A 38 2.49 -17.92 5.57
N GLU A 39 1.96 -17.02 6.40
CA GLU A 39 2.66 -16.34 7.49
C GLU A 39 3.90 -15.56 7.00
N VAL A 40 3.87 -15.09 5.76
CA VAL A 40 4.93 -14.26 5.19
C VAL A 40 4.92 -12.89 5.88
N LYS A 41 6.10 -12.42 6.26
CA LYS A 41 6.27 -11.12 6.92
C LYS A 41 5.76 -10.01 5.99
N ASP A 42 5.05 -9.05 6.59
CA ASP A 42 4.53 -7.88 5.88
C ASP A 42 3.67 -8.27 4.66
N SER A 43 2.84 -9.32 4.82
CA SER A 43 1.95 -9.82 3.74
C SER A 43 1.00 -8.75 3.19
N ASN A 44 0.78 -7.67 3.96
CA ASN A 44 -0.05 -6.52 3.56
C ASN A 44 0.77 -5.35 3.00
N ALA A 45 2.07 -5.56 2.71
CA ALA A 45 2.90 -4.52 2.08
C ALA A 45 2.47 -4.27 0.65
N MET A 46 2.48 -3.00 0.25
CA MET A 46 2.22 -2.61 -1.14
C MET A 46 3.20 -1.51 -1.56
N ALA A 47 3.68 -1.60 -2.79
CA ALA A 47 4.43 -0.51 -3.41
C ALA A 47 3.42 0.49 -3.94
N ILE A 48 3.50 1.75 -3.50
CA ILE A 48 2.66 2.80 -4.09
C ILE A 48 3.52 3.74 -4.92
N ALA A 49 2.98 4.15 -6.06
CA ALA A 49 3.59 5.12 -6.94
C ALA A 49 2.77 6.42 -6.92
N THR A 50 3.48 7.53 -6.75
CA THR A 50 2.93 8.89 -6.79
C THR A 50 3.76 9.69 -7.78
N VAL A 51 3.31 10.87 -8.14
CA VAL A 51 3.99 11.71 -9.15
C VAL A 51 4.34 13.04 -8.49
N ASP A 52 5.59 13.46 -8.64
CA ASP A 52 6.04 14.74 -8.10
C ASP A 52 5.63 15.92 -9.00
N ALA A 53 5.94 17.13 -8.57
CA ALA A 53 5.56 18.36 -9.28
C ALA A 53 6.16 18.47 -10.70
N ASN A 54 7.22 17.69 -10.97
CA ASN A 54 7.88 17.68 -12.30
C ASN A 54 7.37 16.51 -13.17
N GLY A 55 6.37 15.75 -12.70
CA GLY A 55 5.86 14.60 -13.44
C GLY A 55 6.70 13.34 -13.26
N ILE A 56 7.64 13.31 -12.30
CA ILE A 56 8.52 12.16 -12.11
C ILE A 56 7.83 11.17 -11.16
N PRO A 57 7.65 9.91 -11.58
CA PRO A 57 7.08 8.89 -10.70
C PRO A 57 8.03 8.56 -9.53
N GLN A 58 7.46 8.46 -8.35
CA GLN A 58 8.17 8.11 -7.13
C GLN A 58 7.49 6.90 -6.50
N ASN A 59 8.25 5.92 -5.98
CA ASN A 59 7.62 4.77 -5.34
C ASN A 59 8.26 4.45 -3.99
N ARG A 60 7.50 3.78 -3.14
CA ARG A 60 7.92 3.31 -1.81
C ARG A 60 6.92 2.28 -1.31
N ILE A 61 7.33 1.51 -0.30
CA ILE A 61 6.43 0.54 0.34
C ILE A 61 5.65 1.24 1.45
N VAL A 62 4.36 0.94 1.52
CA VAL A 62 3.48 1.25 2.66
C VAL A 62 2.69 -0.01 3.02
N LEU A 63 2.04 -0.01 4.17
CA LEU A 63 1.24 -1.16 4.61
C LEU A 63 -0.25 -0.87 4.44
N LEU A 64 -0.95 -1.75 3.75
CA LEU A 64 -2.42 -1.75 3.72
C LEU A 64 -2.91 -2.02 5.13
N LYS A 65 -3.83 -1.20 5.63
CA LYS A 65 -4.34 -1.31 7.00
C LYS A 65 -5.81 -1.71 7.05
N GLU A 66 -6.57 -1.41 5.99
CA GLU A 66 -8.00 -1.72 5.97
C GLU A 66 -8.49 -1.84 4.53
N ILE A 67 -9.41 -2.76 4.31
CA ILE A 67 -10.16 -2.89 3.06
C ILE A 67 -11.60 -2.49 3.37
N ARG A 68 -12.11 -1.48 2.67
CA ARG A 68 -13.48 -0.98 2.80
C ARG A 68 -14.22 -1.20 1.49
N PRO A 69 -15.56 -1.18 1.50
CA PRO A 69 -16.32 -1.28 0.24
C PRO A 69 -15.93 -0.22 -0.79
N GLU A 70 -15.49 0.97 -0.33
CA GLU A 70 -15.13 2.08 -1.20
C GLU A 70 -13.64 2.18 -1.49
N GLY A 71 -12.77 1.40 -0.80
CA GLY A 71 -11.34 1.52 -1.06
C GLY A 71 -10.40 0.85 -0.06
N LEU A 72 -9.12 1.15 -0.23
CA LEU A 72 -8.01 0.56 0.51
C LEU A 72 -7.33 1.64 1.35
N VAL A 73 -7.19 1.42 2.65
CA VAL A 73 -6.68 2.45 3.59
C VAL A 73 -5.23 2.18 3.96
N PHE A 74 -4.40 3.23 3.93
CA PHE A 74 -3.05 3.23 4.48
C PHE A 74 -2.81 4.53 5.24
N PHE A 75 -1.82 4.52 6.12
CA PHE A 75 -1.51 5.69 6.96
C PHE A 75 -0.10 6.19 6.68
N THR A 76 0.08 7.50 6.75
CA THR A 76 1.38 8.14 6.51
C THR A 76 1.41 9.54 7.14
N ASN A 77 2.57 10.19 7.01
CA ASN A 77 2.71 11.62 7.29
C ASN A 77 2.31 12.39 6.02
N TYR A 78 1.35 13.30 6.12
CA TYR A 78 0.81 14.11 5.02
C TYR A 78 1.84 15.11 4.47
N GLU A 79 2.83 15.48 5.28
CA GLU A 79 3.91 16.40 4.89
C GLU A 79 5.16 15.68 4.36
N SER A 80 5.11 14.34 4.27
CA SER A 80 6.15 13.59 3.58
C SER A 80 6.07 13.81 2.07
N ASP A 81 7.11 13.46 1.33
CA ASP A 81 7.14 13.60 -0.13
C ASP A 81 5.88 12.99 -0.78
N LYS A 82 5.49 11.77 -0.36
CA LYS A 82 4.29 11.15 -0.92
C LYS A 82 3.02 11.91 -0.54
N GLY A 83 2.97 12.44 0.67
CA GLY A 83 1.80 13.21 1.14
C GLY A 83 1.63 14.49 0.32
N GLU A 84 2.73 15.22 0.12
CA GLU A 84 2.73 16.44 -0.70
C GLU A 84 2.38 16.12 -2.18
N GLN A 85 2.95 15.05 -2.72
CA GLN A 85 2.66 14.59 -4.09
C GLN A 85 1.17 14.26 -4.26
N LEU A 86 0.59 13.51 -3.32
CA LEU A 86 -0.83 13.13 -3.37
C LEU A 86 -1.76 14.33 -3.16
N GLN A 87 -1.32 15.35 -2.46
CA GLN A 87 -2.08 16.59 -2.32
C GLN A 87 -2.14 17.35 -3.64
N LEU A 88 -1.04 17.35 -4.40
CA LEU A 88 -0.96 18.00 -5.71
C LEU A 88 -1.63 17.18 -6.81
N ASN A 89 -1.48 15.86 -6.75
CA ASN A 89 -2.00 14.94 -7.76
C ASN A 89 -2.53 13.68 -7.04
N PRO A 90 -3.85 13.56 -6.89
CA PRO A 90 -4.43 12.45 -6.12
C PRO A 90 -4.39 11.10 -6.83
N ASN A 91 -3.89 11.02 -8.06
CA ASN A 91 -3.76 9.75 -8.78
C ASN A 91 -2.67 8.89 -8.12
N ILE A 92 -2.95 7.61 -7.97
CA ILE A 92 -2.06 6.68 -7.30
C ILE A 92 -2.11 5.32 -8.00
N SER A 93 -0.98 4.62 -7.99
CA SER A 93 -0.93 3.21 -8.35
C SER A 93 -0.40 2.43 -7.16
N ALA A 94 -1.02 1.30 -6.86
CA ALA A 94 -0.57 0.37 -5.82
C ALA A 94 -0.28 -0.99 -6.45
N LEU A 95 0.78 -1.64 -5.98
CA LEU A 95 1.19 -2.96 -6.46
C LEU A 95 1.43 -3.87 -5.26
N PHE A 96 0.73 -5.01 -5.25
CA PHE A 96 0.99 -6.13 -4.35
C PHE A 96 1.73 -7.20 -5.13
N PHE A 97 2.82 -7.73 -4.58
CA PHE A 97 3.57 -8.82 -5.19
C PHE A 97 3.64 -9.98 -4.19
N TRP A 98 2.94 -11.05 -4.49
CA TRP A 98 2.82 -12.26 -3.65
C TRP A 98 3.61 -13.37 -4.32
N ARG A 99 4.92 -13.30 -4.13
CA ARG A 99 5.90 -14.13 -4.82
C ARG A 99 5.63 -15.63 -4.67
N GLU A 100 5.31 -16.05 -3.45
CA GLU A 100 5.12 -17.45 -3.09
C GLU A 100 3.91 -18.08 -3.81
N GLN A 101 2.99 -17.25 -4.26
CA GLN A 101 1.81 -17.67 -5.03
C GLN A 101 1.93 -17.29 -6.51
N GLU A 102 3.08 -16.73 -6.91
CA GLU A 102 3.30 -16.30 -8.29
C GLU A 102 2.20 -15.32 -8.76
N ARG A 103 1.81 -14.39 -7.88
CA ARG A 103 0.71 -13.45 -8.10
C ARG A 103 1.14 -12.01 -7.91
N GLN A 104 0.50 -11.12 -8.67
CA GLN A 104 0.52 -9.70 -8.35
C GLN A 104 -0.86 -9.10 -8.58
N VAL A 105 -1.16 -8.03 -7.85
CA VAL A 105 -2.36 -7.22 -8.05
C VAL A 105 -1.92 -5.79 -8.23
N ARG A 106 -2.31 -5.18 -9.34
CA ARG A 106 -2.10 -3.75 -9.60
C ARG A 106 -3.43 -3.02 -9.44
N ILE A 107 -3.40 -1.88 -8.77
CA ILE A 107 -4.59 -1.09 -8.52
C ILE A 107 -4.26 0.35 -8.88
N THR A 108 -5.06 0.98 -9.74
CA THR A 108 -4.96 2.41 -9.98
C THR A 108 -6.27 3.08 -9.59
N GLY A 109 -6.15 4.29 -9.10
CA GLY A 109 -7.30 5.05 -8.64
C GLY A 109 -6.89 6.40 -8.09
N LYS A 110 -7.72 6.96 -7.24
CA LYS A 110 -7.47 8.25 -6.61
C LYS A 110 -7.52 8.12 -5.10
N VAL A 111 -6.80 9.00 -4.41
CA VAL A 111 -6.83 9.03 -2.95
C VAL A 111 -7.59 10.25 -2.45
N ARG A 112 -8.16 10.09 -1.27
CA ARG A 112 -8.58 11.21 -0.41
C ARG A 112 -8.16 10.91 1.02
N LYS A 113 -8.01 11.96 1.82
CA LYS A 113 -7.77 11.78 3.25
C LYS A 113 -9.04 11.19 3.88
N ILE A 114 -8.88 10.34 4.88
CA ILE A 114 -9.99 9.88 5.73
C ILE A 114 -10.21 10.93 6.83
N GLU A 115 -11.30 10.79 7.56
CA GLU A 115 -11.63 11.72 8.63
C GLU A 115 -10.57 11.69 9.74
N LYS A 116 -10.38 12.82 10.38
CA LYS A 116 -9.35 12.98 11.43
C LYS A 116 -9.61 12.02 12.59
N GLU A 117 -10.86 11.87 12.95
CA GLU A 117 -11.29 10.99 14.06
C GLU A 117 -10.92 9.54 13.77
N GLU A 118 -11.12 9.09 12.51
CA GLU A 118 -10.72 7.75 12.08
C GLU A 118 -9.20 7.58 12.15
N SER A 119 -8.45 8.62 11.77
CA SER A 119 -6.98 8.60 11.85
C SER A 119 -6.53 8.53 13.32
N MET A 120 -7.20 9.24 14.21
CA MET A 120 -6.94 9.19 15.66
C MET A 120 -7.19 7.79 16.22
N ASP A 121 -8.22 7.15 15.81
CA ASP A 121 -8.51 5.78 16.22
C ASP A 121 -7.44 4.78 15.75
N UNK A 122 -6.88 4.93 14.60
CA UNK A 122 -5.87 4.19 14.12
C UNK A 122 -4.60 4.48 14.72
N PHE A 123 -4.80 6.05 15.48
CA PHE A 123 -3.48 6.25 16.00
C PHE A 123 -3.25 5.59 17.37
N ARG A 124 -4.25 5.58 18.08
CA ARG A 124 -4.26 5.01 19.44
C ARG A 124 -3.85 3.53 19.46
N THR A 125 -4.18 2.75 18.41
CA THR A 125 -3.86 1.31 18.36
C THR A 125 -2.39 1.01 18.07
N ARG A 126 -1.59 1.99 17.68
CA ARG A 126 -0.18 1.78 17.30
C ARG A 126 0.67 1.43 18.51
N PRO A 127 1.71 0.58 18.31
CA PRO A 127 2.70 0.37 19.38
C PRO A 127 3.32 1.70 19.82
N HIS A 128 3.65 1.80 21.10
CA HIS A 128 4.14 3.02 21.72
C HIS A 128 5.30 3.65 20.91
N LEU A 129 6.36 2.88 20.65
CA LEU A 129 7.54 3.40 19.94
C LEU A 129 7.20 3.85 18.51
N SER A 130 6.15 3.28 17.88
CA SER A 130 5.68 3.72 16.56
C SER A 130 4.97 5.07 16.64
N LYS A 131 4.29 5.37 17.77
CA LYS A 131 3.69 6.68 18.01
C LYS A 131 4.78 7.72 18.21
N ILE A 132 5.78 7.39 19.05
CA ILE A 132 6.94 8.28 19.31
C ILE A 132 7.68 8.56 17.99
N GLY A 133 7.96 7.53 17.20
CA GLY A 133 8.63 7.71 15.90
C GLY A 133 7.85 8.61 14.93
N ALA A 134 6.52 8.50 14.94
CA ALA A 134 5.67 9.37 14.10
C ALA A 134 5.71 10.83 14.57
N ALA A 135 5.82 11.05 15.88
CA ALA A 135 5.89 12.40 16.47
C ALA A 135 7.28 13.04 16.27
N ALA A 136 8.33 12.23 16.38
CA ALA A 136 9.71 12.72 16.34
C ALA A 136 10.23 12.98 14.91
N SER A 137 9.61 12.33 13.90
CA SER A 137 10.15 12.33 12.54
C SER A 137 9.39 13.28 11.61
N ASP A 138 10.09 14.25 11.05
CA ASP A 138 9.61 15.06 9.92
C ASP A 138 9.87 14.24 8.64
N GLN A 139 9.00 13.29 8.36
CA GLN A 139 9.20 12.26 7.32
C GLN A 139 9.58 12.88 5.98
N SER A 140 10.63 12.36 5.35
CA SER A 140 11.20 12.78 4.06
C SER A 140 12.00 14.10 4.12
N LYS A 141 12.09 14.77 5.27
CA LYS A 141 12.85 16.02 5.37
C LYS A 141 14.31 15.72 5.77
N PHE A 142 15.22 16.61 5.33
CA PHE A 142 16.64 16.49 5.65
C PHE A 142 16.85 16.61 7.17
N ILE A 143 17.79 15.82 7.67
CA ILE A 143 18.25 15.90 9.05
C ILE A 143 19.77 15.76 9.06
N GLN A 144 20.43 16.37 10.04
CA GLN A 144 21.89 16.49 10.07
C GLN A 144 22.60 15.16 10.25
N SER A 145 22.02 14.24 11.03
CA SER A 145 22.67 12.97 11.36
C SER A 145 21.67 11.97 11.95
N ARG A 146 22.09 10.73 12.02
CA ARG A 146 21.35 9.68 12.75
C ARG A 146 21.21 10.06 14.23
N ALA A 147 22.28 10.59 14.84
CA ALA A 147 22.26 11.02 16.24
C ALA A 147 21.19 12.09 16.48
N ALA A 148 21.09 13.08 15.58
CA ALA A 148 20.05 14.13 15.71
C ALA A 148 18.63 13.54 15.67
N LEU A 149 18.39 12.51 14.87
CA LEU A 149 17.11 11.82 14.83
C LEU A 149 16.84 11.05 16.13
N GLU A 150 17.87 10.37 16.63
CA GLU A 150 17.78 9.61 17.90
C GLU A 150 17.52 10.56 19.08
N ASP A 151 18.16 11.72 19.10
CA ASP A 151 17.95 12.74 20.14
C ASP A 151 16.47 13.22 20.11
N LYS A 152 15.92 13.50 18.93
CA LYS A 152 14.50 13.88 18.79
C LYS A 152 13.60 12.75 19.32
N PHE A 153 13.88 11.52 18.91
CA PHE A 153 13.10 10.35 19.32
C PHE A 153 13.15 10.19 20.85
N ASN A 154 14.34 10.27 21.44
CA ASN A 154 14.51 10.10 22.89
C ASN A 154 13.82 11.19 23.67
N ALA A 155 13.88 12.45 23.21
CA ALA A 155 13.19 13.57 23.86
C ALA A 155 11.68 13.34 23.88
N PHE A 156 11.10 12.88 22.76
CA PHE A 156 9.66 12.56 22.73
C PHE A 156 9.33 11.37 23.63
N ASN A 157 10.21 10.34 23.62
CA ASN A 157 9.98 9.15 24.45
C ASN A 157 10.06 9.47 25.95
N GLU A 158 10.92 10.40 26.35
CA GLU A 158 10.99 10.89 27.74
C GLU A 158 9.75 11.72 28.10
N GLN A 159 9.30 12.56 27.17
CA GLN A 159 8.11 13.40 27.38
C GLN A 159 6.84 12.54 27.48
N TYR A 160 6.78 11.45 26.73
CA TYR A 160 5.62 10.55 26.70
C TYR A 160 6.09 9.12 26.98
N PRO A 161 6.32 8.77 28.26
CA PRO A 161 6.78 7.41 28.59
C PRO A 161 5.74 6.35 28.29
N GLU A 162 6.16 5.09 28.27
CA GLU A 162 5.28 3.96 27.95
C GLU A 162 4.03 3.98 28.85
N GLY A 163 2.87 3.81 28.24
CA GLY A 163 1.59 3.88 28.93
C GLY A 163 0.93 5.26 28.90
N SER A 164 1.68 6.30 28.47
CA SER A 164 1.09 7.65 28.34
C SER A 164 0.31 7.80 27.03
N ASP A 165 -0.54 8.81 26.98
CA ASP A 165 -1.31 9.15 25.78
C ASP A 165 -0.47 10.05 24.87
N VAL A 166 0.18 9.42 23.88
CA VAL A 166 0.99 10.15 22.88
C VAL A 166 0.05 10.85 21.90
N PRO A 167 0.09 12.18 21.78
CA PRO A 167 -0.80 12.89 20.86
C PRO A 167 -0.48 12.57 19.39
N MET A 168 -1.52 12.39 18.59
CA MET A 168 -1.34 12.19 17.14
C MET A 168 -0.84 13.48 16.50
N PRO A 169 0.30 13.43 15.78
CA PRO A 169 0.78 14.64 15.08
C PRO A 169 -0.26 15.12 14.06
N SER A 170 -0.40 16.42 13.89
CA SER A 170 -1.35 17.02 12.94
C SER A 170 -1.08 16.58 11.49
N ALA A 171 0.17 16.30 11.16
CA ALA A 171 0.58 15.85 9.84
C ALA A 171 0.36 14.36 9.61
N TRP A 172 -0.05 13.58 10.63
CA TRP A 172 -0.21 12.14 10.48
C TRP A 172 -1.67 11.78 10.25
N GLY A 173 -1.92 10.85 9.32
CA GLY A 173 -3.28 10.36 9.10
C GLY A 173 -3.38 9.36 7.97
N GLY A 174 -4.60 9.01 7.62
CA GLY A 174 -4.89 8.00 6.62
C GLY A 174 -5.32 8.56 5.28
N TYR A 175 -4.96 7.83 4.24
CA TYR A 175 -5.54 7.98 2.90
C TYR A 175 -6.35 6.74 2.58
N ILE A 176 -7.47 6.93 1.87
CA ILE A 176 -8.19 5.84 1.23
C ILE A 176 -7.98 5.95 -0.28
N ILE A 177 -7.54 4.84 -0.90
CA ILE A 177 -7.45 4.70 -2.35
C ILE A 177 -8.81 4.22 -2.83
N THR A 178 -9.47 5.00 -3.68
CA THR A 178 -10.70 4.59 -4.37
C THR A 178 -10.29 4.01 -5.72
N PRO A 179 -10.36 2.68 -5.91
CA PRO A 179 -9.89 2.08 -7.15
C PRO A 179 -10.80 2.39 -8.33
N GLU A 180 -10.16 2.60 -9.48
CA GLU A 180 -10.82 2.70 -10.79
C GLU A 180 -10.50 1.48 -11.64
N VAL A 181 -9.34 0.85 -11.39
CA VAL A 181 -8.88 -0.34 -12.10
C VAL A 181 -8.20 -1.30 -11.11
N PHE A 182 -8.51 -2.60 -11.24
CA PHE A 182 -7.70 -3.68 -10.67
C PHE A 182 -7.18 -4.54 -11.83
N GLU A 183 -5.94 -4.98 -11.73
CA GLU A 183 -5.40 -6.01 -12.62
C GLU A 183 -4.90 -7.15 -11.75
N PHE A 184 -5.47 -8.33 -11.95
CA PHE A 184 -5.04 -9.58 -11.32
C PHE A 184 -4.13 -10.32 -12.29
N TRP A 185 -2.92 -10.64 -11.83
CA TRP A 185 -1.90 -11.32 -12.62
C TRP A 185 -1.53 -12.62 -11.92
N GLN A 186 -1.56 -13.74 -12.68
CA GLN A 186 -1.14 -15.05 -12.21
C GLN A 186 -0.03 -15.58 -13.12
N GLY A 187 1.10 -15.96 -12.51
CA GLY A 187 2.22 -16.55 -13.24
C GLY A 187 1.84 -17.88 -13.88
N ARG A 188 2.24 -18.05 -15.14
CA ARG A 188 2.02 -19.28 -15.93
C ARG A 188 3.28 -19.62 -16.71
N GLU A 189 3.39 -20.90 -17.08
CA GLU A 189 4.50 -21.40 -17.92
C GLU A 189 4.57 -20.67 -19.25
N GLY A 190 5.77 -20.65 -19.84
CA GLY A 190 5.99 -20.08 -21.17
C GLY A 190 5.78 -18.58 -21.25
N ARG A 191 5.70 -17.91 -20.09
CA ARG A 191 5.39 -16.47 -19.98
C ARG A 191 3.97 -16.12 -20.49
N LEU A 192 3.09 -17.12 -20.65
CA LEU A 192 1.70 -16.89 -21.06
C LEU A 192 0.81 -16.63 -19.83
N HIS A 193 1.22 -15.61 -19.07
CA HIS A 193 0.59 -15.27 -17.78
C HIS A 193 -0.86 -14.85 -17.95
N ASP A 194 -1.70 -15.26 -17.00
CA ASP A 194 -3.10 -14.80 -16.97
C ASP A 194 -3.16 -13.38 -16.42
N ARG A 195 -3.85 -12.49 -17.12
CA ARG A 195 -4.03 -11.09 -16.71
C ARG A 195 -5.49 -10.71 -16.91
N LEU A 196 -6.21 -10.48 -15.80
CA LEU A 196 -7.61 -10.07 -15.83
C LEU A 196 -7.72 -8.64 -15.27
N LEU A 197 -8.26 -7.77 -16.11
CA LEU A 197 -8.42 -6.35 -15.84
C LEU A 197 -9.88 -6.09 -15.46
N PHE A 198 -10.09 -5.47 -14.30
CA PHE A 198 -11.38 -4.96 -13.86
C PHE A 198 -11.36 -3.45 -14.01
N SER A 199 -12.18 -2.93 -14.89
CA SER A 199 -12.34 -1.49 -15.09
C SER A 199 -13.69 -1.06 -14.53
N LYS A 200 -13.70 0.01 -13.74
CA LYS A 200 -14.95 0.51 -13.16
C LYS A 200 -15.84 1.08 -14.26
N ASP A 201 -17.09 0.66 -14.28
CA ASP A 201 -18.13 1.15 -15.20
C ASP A 201 -19.34 1.54 -14.37
N LYS A 202 -19.43 2.83 -14.05
CA LYS A 202 -20.48 3.39 -13.16
C LYS A 202 -20.48 2.66 -11.81
N LYS A 203 -21.48 1.79 -11.57
CA LYS A 203 -21.61 1.03 -10.30
C LYS A 203 -21.16 -0.43 -10.42
N SER A 204 -20.69 -0.84 -11.61
CA SER A 204 -20.29 -2.23 -11.88
C SER A 204 -18.81 -2.29 -12.28
N TRP A 205 -18.34 -3.51 -12.51
CA TRP A 205 -16.97 -3.77 -12.98
C TRP A 205 -17.04 -4.57 -14.28
N LYS A 206 -16.34 -4.08 -15.29
CA LYS A 206 -16.14 -4.82 -16.54
C LYS A 206 -14.86 -5.63 -16.41
N ILE A 207 -14.94 -6.92 -16.72
CA ILE A 207 -13.79 -7.82 -16.71
C ILE A 207 -13.32 -8.02 -18.16
N SER A 208 -12.01 -7.94 -18.36
CA SER A 208 -11.39 -8.17 -19.67
C SER A 208 -10.06 -8.89 -19.48
N ARG A 209 -9.79 -9.87 -20.35
CA ARG A 209 -8.46 -10.50 -20.39
C ARG A 209 -7.53 -9.63 -21.24
N ILE A 210 -6.31 -9.44 -20.77
CA ILE A 210 -5.28 -8.75 -21.56
C ILE A 210 -4.08 -9.67 -21.74
N GLN A 211 -3.34 -9.46 -22.84
CA GLN A 211 -2.19 -10.29 -23.15
C GLN A 211 -1.04 -10.03 -22.18
N PRO A 212 -0.21 -11.06 -21.86
CA PRO A 212 0.96 -10.90 -21.00
C PRO A 212 2.08 -10.09 -21.66
#